data_f5ca416225baf3b84096d7816c50c0cc
#
_entry.id   f5ca416225baf3b84096d7816c50c0cc
#
_cell.length_a   1.000
_cell.length_b   1.000
_cell.length_c   1.000
_cell.angle_alpha   90.00
_cell.angle_beta   90.00
_cell.angle_gamma   90.00
#
_symmetry.space_group_name_H-M   'P 1'
#
loop_
_entity.id
_entity.type
_entity.pdbx_description
1 polymer ?
#
loop_
_entity_poly.entity_id
_entity_poly.type
_entity_poly.pdbx_seq_one_letter_code
_entity_poly.pdbx_strand_id
1 'polypeptide(L)'
;MKIAMSVIPFVALAIVPKAIASDIMQVHLGDSPVIPIAQGQGVTITFIPSRQIVQKVWLDNPNWLTLDADGCLSGLGTGKCDHSSATSLHLRRIKPLPIEGLPSTGTSLLTVISRDDHGELKISTFKLVSATSTQHSLVEVLPTAELKPPALVNPVLVQQGKNIAISQGWLRESSRLSQKIDQFIALSQTEPALVAAERAGISMALIERLSVLGTGQGELGGWRRRGAGRARGQGGERIMHSQT
;
A
#
# COMPACT_ATOMS: atom_id res chain seq x y z
N MET A 1 66.90 30.03 -7.00
CA MET A 1 65.57 30.24 -7.54
C MET A 1 64.73 29.03 -7.13
N LYS A 2 63.88 29.13 -6.05
CA LYS A 2 63.08 28.03 -5.52
C LYS A 2 61.65 28.23 -6.01
N ILE A 3 61.18 27.32 -6.86
CA ILE A 3 59.80 27.31 -7.40
C ILE A 3 58.93 26.58 -6.36
N ALA A 4 58.02 27.32 -5.74
CA ALA A 4 57.01 26.75 -4.84
C ALA A 4 55.83 26.22 -5.68
N MET A 5 55.63 24.91 -5.65
CA MET A 5 54.54 24.23 -6.33
C MET A 5 53.31 24.27 -5.42
N SER A 6 52.32 25.10 -5.78
CA SER A 6 51.06 25.23 -5.04
C SER A 6 50.11 24.10 -5.44
N VAL A 7 49.78 23.22 -4.48
CA VAL A 7 48.79 22.15 -4.65
C VAL A 7 47.40 22.67 -4.30
N ILE A 8 46.53 22.80 -5.30
CA ILE A 8 45.12 23.18 -5.12
C ILE A 8 44.33 21.93 -4.80
N PRO A 9 43.63 21.84 -3.66
CA PRO A 9 42.77 20.71 -3.37
C PRO A 9 41.48 20.77 -4.19
N PHE A 10 41.24 19.76 -5.01
CA PHE A 10 40.01 19.60 -5.79
C PHE A 10 38.91 19.05 -4.84
N VAL A 11 38.01 19.91 -4.43
CA VAL A 11 36.81 19.51 -3.64
C VAL A 11 35.78 18.93 -4.61
N ALA A 12 35.65 17.63 -4.64
CA ALA A 12 34.61 16.94 -5.38
C ALA A 12 33.25 17.14 -4.67
N LEU A 13 32.40 17.96 -5.25
CA LEU A 13 31.02 18.15 -4.82
C LEU A 13 30.22 16.89 -5.19
N ALA A 14 29.92 16.04 -4.22
CA ALA A 14 29.04 14.88 -4.41
C ALA A 14 27.61 15.36 -4.62
N ILE A 15 27.11 15.28 -5.86
CA ILE A 15 25.69 15.48 -6.19
C ILE A 15 24.94 14.26 -5.69
N VAL A 16 24.30 14.37 -4.52
CA VAL A 16 23.38 13.35 -4.03
C VAL A 16 22.11 13.42 -4.88
N PRO A 17 21.72 12.37 -5.60
CA PRO A 17 20.47 12.36 -6.34
C PRO A 17 19.32 12.49 -5.31
N LYS A 18 18.55 13.57 -5.42
CA LYS A 18 17.32 13.75 -4.64
C LYS A 18 16.35 12.69 -5.10
N ALA A 19 16.02 11.75 -4.23
CA ALA A 19 14.97 10.78 -4.49
C ALA A 19 13.70 11.55 -4.88
N ILE A 20 13.19 11.32 -6.08
CA ILE A 20 11.91 11.86 -6.54
C ILE A 20 10.88 11.11 -5.72
N ALA A 21 10.29 11.76 -4.71
CA ALA A 21 9.16 11.23 -3.98
C ALA A 21 8.04 10.94 -5.00
N SER A 22 7.40 9.80 -4.89
CA SER A 22 6.24 9.45 -5.71
C SER A 22 5.18 10.54 -5.53
N ASP A 23 4.79 11.18 -6.63
CA ASP A 23 3.77 12.25 -6.66
C ASP A 23 2.33 11.67 -6.49
N ILE A 24 2.23 10.38 -6.15
CA ILE A 24 0.99 9.62 -6.02
C ILE A 24 0.77 9.24 -4.57
N MET A 25 -0.42 9.55 -4.05
CA MET A 25 -0.92 9.10 -2.75
C MET A 25 -1.91 7.95 -2.98
N GLN A 26 -1.73 6.83 -2.31
CA GLN A 26 -2.69 5.72 -2.34
C GLN A 26 -3.49 5.68 -1.04
N VAL A 27 -4.81 5.57 -1.16
CA VAL A 27 -5.77 5.50 -0.06
C VAL A 27 -6.79 4.40 -0.34
N HIS A 28 -7.36 3.78 0.67
CA HIS A 28 -8.40 2.77 0.48
C HIS A 28 -9.79 3.37 0.64
N LEU A 29 -10.78 2.76 0.00
CA LEU A 29 -12.19 3.09 0.23
C LEU A 29 -12.50 2.98 1.73
N GLY A 30 -13.09 4.03 2.29
CA GLY A 30 -13.37 4.13 3.73
C GLY A 30 -12.32 4.91 4.53
N ASP A 31 -11.12 5.17 3.98
CA ASP A 31 -10.15 6.08 4.58
C ASP A 31 -10.66 7.53 4.51
N SER A 32 -10.18 8.37 5.44
CA SER A 32 -10.45 9.81 5.44
C SER A 32 -9.12 10.58 5.44
N PRO A 33 -8.37 10.55 4.31
CA PRO A 33 -7.06 11.16 4.24
C PRO A 33 -7.12 12.68 4.30
N VAL A 34 -6.01 13.28 4.73
CA VAL A 34 -5.80 14.72 4.64
C VAL A 34 -5.02 15.03 3.37
N ILE A 35 -5.56 15.87 2.51
CA ILE A 35 -4.97 16.24 1.22
C ILE A 35 -4.56 17.72 1.25
N PRO A 36 -3.26 18.02 1.28
CA PRO A 36 -2.75 19.38 1.19
C PRO A 36 -2.76 19.89 -0.25
N ILE A 37 -3.33 21.07 -0.49
CA ILE A 37 -3.40 21.70 -1.81
C ILE A 37 -2.76 23.09 -1.76
N ALA A 38 -1.73 23.31 -2.56
CA ALA A 38 -1.05 24.60 -2.66
C ALA A 38 -1.75 25.52 -3.65
N GLN A 39 -1.50 26.82 -3.51
CA GLN A 39 -2.10 27.83 -4.38
C GLN A 39 -1.65 27.65 -5.83
N GLY A 40 -2.62 27.69 -6.76
CA GLY A 40 -2.37 27.51 -8.18
C GLY A 40 -2.05 26.09 -8.62
N GLN A 41 -2.05 25.12 -7.67
CA GLN A 41 -1.88 23.70 -7.95
C GLN A 41 -3.21 22.94 -7.83
N GLY A 42 -3.30 21.83 -8.53
CA GLY A 42 -4.44 20.93 -8.49
C GLY A 42 -4.04 19.54 -7.97
N VAL A 43 -5.03 18.82 -7.49
CA VAL A 43 -4.94 17.41 -7.11
C VAL A 43 -6.07 16.66 -7.78
N THR A 44 -5.75 15.54 -8.42
CA THR A 44 -6.74 14.63 -9.00
C THR A 44 -6.96 13.48 -8.04
N ILE A 45 -8.22 13.20 -7.71
CA ILE A 45 -8.63 12.02 -6.94
C ILE A 45 -9.28 11.07 -7.92
N THR A 46 -8.68 9.90 -8.16
CA THR A 46 -9.18 8.91 -9.12
C THR A 46 -9.69 7.65 -8.43
N PHE A 47 -10.86 7.20 -8.87
CA PHE A 47 -11.54 5.99 -8.42
C PHE A 47 -11.38 4.83 -9.42
N ILE A 48 -10.60 5.03 -10.50
CA ILE A 48 -10.34 4.01 -11.52
C ILE A 48 -9.78 2.71 -10.91
N PRO A 49 -8.78 2.76 -9.98
CA PRO A 49 -8.23 1.53 -9.41
C PRO A 49 -9.25 0.74 -8.58
N SER A 50 -10.23 1.42 -7.96
CA SER A 50 -11.30 0.79 -7.20
C SER A 50 -12.53 0.42 -8.03
N ARG A 51 -12.51 0.68 -9.35
CA ARG A 51 -13.65 0.46 -10.27
C ARG A 51 -14.95 1.13 -9.81
N GLN A 52 -14.82 2.30 -9.20
CA GLN A 52 -15.96 3.06 -8.70
C GLN A 52 -16.33 4.16 -9.70
N ILE A 53 -17.64 4.36 -9.90
CA ILE A 53 -18.20 5.48 -10.65
C ILE A 53 -18.78 6.47 -9.64
N VAL A 54 -18.31 7.70 -9.69
CA VAL A 54 -18.78 8.79 -8.81
C VAL A 54 -20.22 9.13 -9.15
N GLN A 55 -21.10 9.08 -8.16
CA GLN A 55 -22.52 9.37 -8.32
C GLN A 55 -22.85 10.77 -7.87
N LYS A 56 -22.24 11.23 -6.77
CA LYS A 56 -22.49 12.54 -6.18
C LYS A 56 -21.29 13.01 -5.37
N VAL A 57 -21.12 14.33 -5.32
CA VAL A 57 -20.08 14.97 -4.50
C VAL A 57 -20.68 16.17 -3.73
N TRP A 58 -20.12 16.41 -2.55
CA TRP A 58 -20.34 17.63 -1.78
C TRP A 58 -18.99 18.18 -1.36
N LEU A 59 -18.83 19.48 -1.53
CA LEU A 59 -17.69 20.25 -1.07
C LEU A 59 -18.21 21.27 -0.05
N ASP A 60 -17.90 21.05 1.23
CA ASP A 60 -18.51 21.84 2.33
C ASP A 60 -18.14 23.31 2.28
N ASN A 61 -16.87 23.60 1.95
CA ASN A 61 -16.43 24.98 1.81
C ASN A 61 -15.73 25.20 0.45
N PRO A 62 -16.47 25.65 -0.58
CA PRO A 62 -15.92 25.87 -1.92
C PRO A 62 -15.22 27.22 -2.09
N ASN A 63 -15.14 28.08 -1.07
CA ASN A 63 -14.69 29.46 -1.22
C ASN A 63 -13.24 29.59 -1.73
N TRP A 64 -12.41 28.56 -1.62
CA TRP A 64 -10.99 28.54 -2.00
C TRP A 64 -10.61 27.39 -2.95
N LEU A 65 -11.61 26.62 -3.41
CA LEU A 65 -11.43 25.46 -4.27
C LEU A 65 -12.37 25.50 -5.46
N THR A 66 -11.89 25.03 -6.61
CA THR A 66 -12.75 24.57 -7.70
C THR A 66 -12.74 23.06 -7.77
N LEU A 67 -13.87 22.50 -8.18
CA LEU A 67 -14.05 21.07 -8.39
C LEU A 67 -14.56 20.84 -9.81
N ASP A 68 -13.94 19.90 -10.50
CA ASP A 68 -14.30 19.43 -11.84
C ASP A 68 -14.28 17.90 -11.88
N ALA A 69 -14.90 17.28 -12.87
CA ALA A 69 -14.99 15.84 -13.04
C ALA A 69 -14.65 15.45 -14.48
N ASP A 70 -14.04 14.27 -14.67
CA ASP A 70 -13.67 13.72 -15.99
C ASP A 70 -14.87 13.23 -16.82
N GLY A 71 -16.03 13.07 -16.18
CA GLY A 71 -17.26 12.60 -16.79
C GLY A 71 -18.50 13.31 -16.27
N CYS A 72 -19.65 12.89 -16.75
CA CYS A 72 -20.91 13.45 -16.33
C CYS A 72 -21.19 13.15 -14.85
N LEU A 73 -21.49 14.20 -14.08
CA LEU A 73 -21.79 14.11 -12.66
C LEU A 73 -22.98 15.00 -12.32
N SER A 74 -24.02 14.42 -11.75
CA SER A 74 -25.25 15.15 -11.39
C SER A 74 -24.95 16.26 -10.37
N GLY A 75 -25.34 17.48 -10.71
CA GLY A 75 -25.12 18.68 -9.87
C GLY A 75 -23.78 19.39 -10.11
N LEU A 76 -22.93 18.92 -11.00
CA LEU A 76 -21.74 19.62 -11.49
C LEU A 76 -21.90 19.97 -12.97
N GLY A 77 -21.66 21.25 -13.30
CA GLY A 77 -21.81 21.74 -14.67
C GLY A 77 -23.26 22.12 -15.06
N THR A 78 -23.43 22.56 -16.32
CA THR A 78 -24.70 23.06 -16.86
C THR A 78 -25.51 21.99 -17.63
N GLY A 79 -24.97 20.81 -17.78
CA GLY A 79 -25.57 19.71 -18.54
C GLY A 79 -26.49 18.83 -17.70
N LYS A 80 -27.58 18.30 -18.32
CA LYS A 80 -28.34 17.20 -17.72
C LYS A 80 -27.53 15.92 -17.89
N CYS A 81 -27.35 15.21 -16.78
CA CYS A 81 -26.72 13.89 -16.76
C CYS A 81 -27.79 12.82 -16.66
N ASP A 82 -27.96 12.03 -17.70
CA ASP A 82 -28.86 10.86 -17.63
C ASP A 82 -28.24 9.77 -16.74
N HIS A 83 -26.91 9.61 -16.81
CA HIS A 83 -26.16 8.68 -15.98
C HIS A 83 -24.80 9.27 -15.58
N SER A 84 -24.42 9.09 -14.33
CA SER A 84 -23.08 9.47 -13.85
C SER A 84 -22.03 8.56 -14.50
N SER A 85 -20.95 9.17 -15.00
CA SER A 85 -19.83 8.46 -15.64
C SER A 85 -18.47 8.94 -15.15
N ALA A 86 -18.45 9.84 -14.16
CA ALA A 86 -17.22 10.37 -13.61
C ALA A 86 -16.46 9.28 -12.81
N THR A 87 -15.17 9.17 -13.08
CA THR A 87 -14.24 8.26 -12.37
C THR A 87 -13.12 9.01 -11.66
N SER A 88 -12.97 10.29 -11.96
CA SER A 88 -11.94 11.14 -11.34
C SER A 88 -12.49 12.53 -11.07
N LEU A 89 -12.03 13.11 -9.98
CA LEU A 89 -12.37 14.47 -9.55
C LEU A 89 -11.08 15.29 -9.54
N HIS A 90 -11.14 16.49 -10.13
CA HIS A 90 -10.03 17.43 -10.14
C HIS A 90 -10.33 18.62 -9.25
N LEU A 91 -9.52 18.79 -8.21
CA LEU A 91 -9.59 19.90 -7.28
C LEU A 91 -8.45 20.88 -7.57
N ARG A 92 -8.74 22.17 -7.62
CA ARG A 92 -7.73 23.22 -7.76
C ARG A 92 -7.94 24.30 -6.71
N ARG A 93 -6.85 24.68 -6.07
CA ARG A 93 -6.87 25.81 -5.16
C ARG A 93 -6.86 27.12 -5.92
N ILE A 94 -7.83 27.99 -5.63
CA ILE A 94 -7.97 29.34 -6.17
C ILE A 94 -7.72 30.39 -5.08
N LYS A 95 -7.70 31.66 -5.48
CA LYS A 95 -7.77 32.78 -4.53
C LYS A 95 -9.11 32.71 -3.82
N PRO A 96 -9.15 32.83 -2.48
CA PRO A 96 -10.40 32.78 -1.74
C PRO A 96 -11.43 33.80 -2.26
N LEU A 97 -12.65 33.32 -2.48
CA LEU A 97 -13.79 34.13 -2.88
C LEU A 97 -14.63 34.45 -1.63
N PRO A 98 -15.06 35.71 -1.41
CA PRO A 98 -15.97 36.03 -0.35
C PRO A 98 -17.36 35.48 -0.70
N ILE A 99 -17.79 34.45 0.02
CA ILE A 99 -19.14 33.86 -0.11
C ILE A 99 -19.86 34.17 1.20
N GLU A 100 -20.99 34.88 1.10
CA GLU A 100 -21.80 35.22 2.26
C GLU A 100 -22.26 33.96 2.99
N GLY A 101 -22.15 33.94 4.32
CA GLY A 101 -22.53 32.80 5.15
C GLY A 101 -21.49 31.67 5.24
N LEU A 102 -20.40 31.71 4.44
CA LEU A 102 -19.31 30.72 4.56
C LEU A 102 -18.10 31.29 5.31
N PRO A 103 -17.55 30.54 6.29
CA PRO A 103 -16.35 30.98 6.98
C PRO A 103 -15.14 30.98 6.06
N SER A 104 -14.26 31.98 6.16
CA SER A 104 -13.01 32.06 5.44
C SER A 104 -11.96 31.14 6.13
N THR A 105 -12.06 29.85 5.91
CA THR A 105 -11.13 28.84 6.44
C THR A 105 -10.33 28.22 5.31
N GLY A 106 -9.08 27.81 5.61
CA GLY A 106 -8.25 27.07 4.66
C GLY A 106 -8.50 25.54 4.72
N THR A 107 -9.69 25.12 5.15
CA THR A 107 -10.07 23.69 5.24
C THR A 107 -11.44 23.48 4.63
N SER A 108 -11.63 22.31 4.02
CA SER A 108 -12.91 21.84 3.49
C SER A 108 -13.00 20.32 3.61
N LEU A 109 -14.22 19.79 3.62
CA LEU A 109 -14.47 18.37 3.48
C LEU A 109 -15.05 18.11 2.09
N LEU A 110 -14.49 17.14 1.38
CA LEU A 110 -15.07 16.60 0.17
C LEU A 110 -15.70 15.25 0.52
N THR A 111 -16.99 15.11 0.31
CA THR A 111 -17.73 13.85 0.46
C THR A 111 -18.09 13.35 -0.92
N VAL A 112 -17.76 12.09 -1.21
CA VAL A 112 -18.00 11.43 -2.48
C VAL A 112 -18.87 10.20 -2.26
N ILE A 113 -19.99 10.10 -2.96
CA ILE A 113 -20.75 8.88 -3.11
C ILE A 113 -20.35 8.26 -4.45
N SER A 114 -19.87 7.03 -4.42
CA SER A 114 -19.52 6.25 -5.60
C SER A 114 -20.29 4.93 -5.64
N ARG A 115 -20.35 4.31 -6.80
CA ARG A 115 -21.00 3.01 -7.04
C ARG A 115 -20.01 2.08 -7.73
N ASP A 116 -19.94 0.86 -7.25
CA ASP A 116 -19.17 -0.20 -7.90
C ASP A 116 -19.92 -0.86 -9.05
N ASP A 117 -19.29 -1.80 -9.74
CA ASP A 117 -19.83 -2.58 -10.84
C ASP A 117 -20.94 -3.56 -10.41
N HIS A 118 -21.10 -3.82 -9.09
CA HIS A 118 -22.21 -4.58 -8.52
C HIS A 118 -23.39 -3.70 -8.12
N GLY A 119 -23.27 -2.38 -8.25
CA GLY A 119 -24.31 -1.41 -7.88
C GLY A 119 -24.28 -0.99 -6.41
N GLU A 120 -23.28 -1.43 -5.62
CA GLU A 120 -23.15 -1.07 -4.21
C GLU A 120 -22.63 0.36 -4.06
N LEU A 121 -23.26 1.13 -3.18
CA LEU A 121 -22.85 2.51 -2.90
C LEU A 121 -21.81 2.55 -1.79
N LYS A 122 -20.76 3.34 -2.03
CA LYS A 122 -19.70 3.62 -1.06
C LYS A 122 -19.61 5.12 -0.79
N ILE A 123 -19.27 5.48 0.44
CA ILE A 123 -19.02 6.86 0.84
C ILE A 123 -17.54 6.98 1.17
N SER A 124 -16.89 7.96 0.56
CA SER A 124 -15.50 8.33 0.84
C SER A 124 -15.44 9.80 1.24
N THR A 125 -14.62 10.15 2.21
CA THR A 125 -14.43 11.51 2.68
C THR A 125 -12.96 11.91 2.59
N PHE A 126 -12.68 13.14 2.17
CA PHE A 126 -11.33 13.67 2.02
C PHE A 126 -11.26 15.02 2.72
N LYS A 127 -10.38 15.15 3.71
CA LYS A 127 -10.13 16.44 4.37
C LYS A 127 -9.14 17.25 3.54
N LEU A 128 -9.62 18.32 2.92
CA LEU A 128 -8.80 19.21 2.09
C LEU A 128 -8.24 20.31 2.99
N VAL A 129 -6.95 20.59 2.86
CA VAL A 129 -6.27 21.64 3.62
C VAL A 129 -5.44 22.52 2.71
N SER A 130 -5.49 23.83 2.97
CA SER A 130 -4.65 24.79 2.30
C SER A 130 -3.21 24.66 2.77
N ALA A 131 -2.27 24.53 1.84
CA ALA A 131 -0.84 24.31 2.12
C ALA A 131 0.05 25.24 1.28
N THR A 132 1.33 25.33 1.64
CA THR A 132 2.33 26.07 0.86
C THR A 132 2.91 25.25 -0.29
N SER A 133 2.83 23.93 -0.20
CA SER A 133 3.25 22.99 -1.25
C SER A 133 2.25 21.84 -1.33
N THR A 134 2.02 21.33 -2.54
CA THR A 134 1.29 20.08 -2.78
C THR A 134 2.30 18.95 -2.80
N GLN A 135 2.08 17.93 -1.99
CA GLN A 135 2.97 16.76 -1.90
C GLN A 135 2.63 15.71 -2.95
N HIS A 136 1.36 15.62 -3.32
CA HIS A 136 0.84 14.62 -4.26
C HIS A 136 -0.12 15.30 -5.24
N SER A 137 0.11 15.14 -6.54
CA SER A 137 -0.79 15.63 -7.60
C SER A 137 -1.89 14.63 -7.95
N LEU A 138 -1.69 13.36 -7.58
CA LEU A 138 -2.63 12.27 -7.80
C LEU A 138 -2.91 11.53 -6.50
N VAL A 139 -4.19 11.29 -6.22
CA VAL A 139 -4.67 10.42 -5.14
C VAL A 139 -5.41 9.26 -5.79
N GLU A 140 -4.89 8.06 -5.65
CA GLU A 140 -5.51 6.83 -6.13
C GLU A 140 -6.35 6.21 -5.02
N VAL A 141 -7.65 6.07 -5.27
CA VAL A 141 -8.55 5.36 -4.36
C VAL A 141 -8.57 3.88 -4.74
N LEU A 142 -7.97 3.08 -3.88
CA LEU A 142 -7.90 1.63 -4.01
C LEU A 142 -9.18 0.99 -3.46
N PRO A 143 -9.52 -0.23 -3.88
CA PRO A 143 -10.57 -1.00 -3.21
C PRO A 143 -10.33 -1.03 -1.71
N THR A 144 -11.42 -1.16 -0.93
CA THR A 144 -11.26 -1.45 0.50
C THR A 144 -10.27 -2.60 0.61
N ALA A 145 -9.21 -2.42 1.39
CA ALA A 145 -8.40 -3.57 1.74
C ALA A 145 -9.41 -4.60 2.26
N GLU A 146 -9.69 -5.62 1.48
CA GLU A 146 -10.43 -6.75 2.03
C GLU A 146 -9.66 -7.13 3.29
N LEU A 147 -10.21 -6.81 4.44
CA LEU A 147 -9.93 -7.58 5.62
C LEU A 147 -10.42 -8.97 5.22
N LYS A 148 -9.51 -9.73 4.55
CA LYS A 148 -9.74 -11.13 4.27
C LYS A 148 -10.28 -11.66 5.59
N PRO A 149 -11.57 -12.09 5.64
CA PRO A 149 -12.14 -12.50 6.90
C PRO A 149 -11.12 -13.45 7.50
N PRO A 150 -10.71 -13.28 8.77
CA PRO A 150 -9.61 -14.05 9.33
C PRO A 150 -9.87 -15.48 8.92
N ALA A 151 -9.04 -15.99 8.01
CA ALA A 151 -9.24 -17.28 7.38
C ALA A 151 -9.55 -18.19 8.54
N LEU A 152 -10.66 -18.94 8.51
CA LEU A 152 -10.99 -19.90 9.56
C LEU A 152 -9.76 -20.79 9.66
N VAL A 153 -8.84 -20.36 10.50
CA VAL A 153 -7.55 -21.04 10.66
C VAL A 153 -7.90 -22.35 11.34
N ASN A 154 -7.77 -23.42 10.59
CA ASN A 154 -7.94 -24.75 11.17
C ASN A 154 -6.71 -25.06 12.04
N PRO A 155 -6.86 -25.13 13.38
CA PRO A 155 -5.74 -25.41 14.28
C PRO A 155 -5.01 -26.72 13.95
N VAL A 156 -5.73 -27.69 13.38
CA VAL A 156 -5.14 -28.96 12.93
C VAL A 156 -4.14 -28.75 11.81
N LEU A 157 -4.47 -27.89 10.84
CA LEU A 157 -3.54 -27.57 9.74
C LEU A 157 -2.33 -26.80 10.24
N VAL A 158 -2.50 -25.92 11.21
CA VAL A 158 -1.36 -25.20 11.84
C VAL A 158 -0.44 -26.18 12.55
N GLN A 159 -1.01 -27.16 13.28
CA GLN A 159 -0.23 -28.21 13.94
C GLN A 159 0.53 -29.06 12.92
N GLN A 160 -0.11 -29.45 11.82
CA GLN A 160 0.54 -30.21 10.74
C GLN A 160 1.67 -29.41 10.11
N GLY A 161 1.45 -28.12 9.80
CA GLY A 161 2.47 -27.24 9.28
C GLY A 161 3.63 -27.03 10.24
N LYS A 162 3.38 -26.93 11.55
CA LYS A 162 4.42 -26.90 12.57
C LYS A 162 5.28 -28.18 12.52
N ASN A 163 4.63 -29.35 12.47
CA ASN A 163 5.34 -30.64 12.43
C ASN A 163 6.19 -30.75 11.16
N ILE A 164 5.69 -30.30 10.00
CA ILE A 164 6.46 -30.24 8.75
C ILE A 164 7.65 -29.29 8.91
N ALA A 165 7.46 -28.10 9.48
CA ALA A 165 8.54 -27.13 9.70
C ALA A 165 9.64 -27.69 10.63
N ILE A 166 9.28 -28.49 11.63
CA ILE A 166 10.23 -29.19 12.51
C ILE A 166 10.98 -30.27 11.75
N SER A 167 10.29 -31.12 11.00
CA SER A 167 10.92 -32.21 10.22
C SER A 167 11.87 -31.70 9.15
N GLN A 168 11.60 -30.52 8.59
CA GLN A 168 12.48 -29.84 7.62
C GLN A 168 13.62 -29.05 8.28
N GLY A 169 13.69 -29.01 9.60
CA GLY A 169 14.70 -28.27 10.34
C GLY A 169 14.54 -26.75 10.31
N TRP A 170 13.39 -26.23 9.85
CA TRP A 170 13.11 -24.79 9.81
C TRP A 170 12.68 -24.26 11.18
N LEU A 171 12.12 -25.11 12.03
CA LEU A 171 11.70 -24.80 13.38
C LEU A 171 12.29 -25.82 14.34
N ARG A 172 12.88 -25.35 15.44
CA ARG A 172 13.29 -26.22 16.53
C ARG A 172 12.10 -26.45 17.48
N GLU A 173 11.84 -27.69 17.83
CA GLU A 173 10.74 -28.07 18.72
C GLU A 173 10.80 -27.35 20.08
N SER A 174 12.00 -27.23 20.66
CA SER A 174 12.22 -26.53 21.94
C SER A 174 12.31 -25.00 21.82
N SER A 175 12.10 -24.42 20.64
CA SER A 175 12.22 -22.97 20.44
C SER A 175 11.06 -22.22 21.07
N ARG A 176 11.33 -20.95 21.45
CA ARG A 176 10.32 -20.02 21.93
C ARG A 176 9.16 -19.82 20.93
N LEU A 177 9.50 -19.87 19.63
CA LEU A 177 8.48 -19.77 18.57
C LEU A 177 7.58 -20.99 18.53
N SER A 178 8.13 -22.20 18.69
CA SER A 178 7.35 -23.44 18.77
C SER A 178 6.35 -23.39 19.94
N GLN A 179 6.80 -22.95 21.12
CA GLN A 179 5.93 -22.80 22.31
C GLN A 179 4.80 -21.81 22.07
N LYS A 180 5.07 -20.69 21.41
CA LYS A 180 4.05 -19.69 21.05
C LYS A 180 3.03 -20.25 20.06
N ILE A 181 3.46 -21.08 19.10
CA ILE A 181 2.54 -21.74 18.16
C ILE A 181 1.64 -22.72 18.92
N ASP A 182 2.16 -23.48 19.89
CA ASP A 182 1.36 -24.36 20.73
C ASP A 182 0.34 -23.58 21.57
N GLN A 183 0.75 -22.45 22.13
CA GLN A 183 -0.15 -21.55 22.85
C GLN A 183 -1.27 -21.02 21.95
N PHE A 184 -0.94 -20.62 20.71
CA PHE A 184 -1.95 -20.22 19.74
C PHE A 184 -2.95 -21.35 19.47
N ILE A 185 -2.47 -22.57 19.20
CA ILE A 185 -3.33 -23.73 18.91
C ILE A 185 -4.28 -24.00 20.07
N ALA A 186 -3.80 -23.92 21.30
CA ALA A 186 -4.62 -24.10 22.49
C ALA A 186 -5.71 -23.01 22.62
N LEU A 187 -5.33 -21.73 22.46
CA LEU A 187 -6.24 -20.60 22.56
C LEU A 187 -7.28 -20.58 21.43
N SER A 188 -6.89 -20.96 20.21
CA SER A 188 -7.77 -20.96 19.04
C SER A 188 -8.90 -21.99 19.08
N GLN A 189 -8.91 -22.87 20.07
CA GLN A 189 -10.04 -23.77 20.32
C GLN A 189 -11.23 -23.06 20.99
N THR A 190 -10.99 -21.97 21.70
CA THR A 190 -11.99 -21.23 22.48
C THR A 190 -12.13 -19.78 22.09
N GLU A 191 -11.17 -19.23 21.36
CA GLU A 191 -11.11 -17.82 20.98
C GLU A 191 -10.96 -17.65 19.47
N PRO A 192 -11.43 -16.51 18.91
CA PRO A 192 -11.17 -16.18 17.52
C PRO A 192 -9.67 -16.17 17.20
N ALA A 193 -9.28 -16.67 16.03
CA ALA A 193 -7.86 -16.84 15.63
C ALA A 193 -7.02 -15.58 15.78
N LEU A 194 -7.58 -14.40 15.48
CA LEU A 194 -6.88 -13.12 15.62
C LEU A 194 -6.53 -12.84 17.09
N VAL A 195 -7.48 -13.04 18.00
CA VAL A 195 -7.29 -12.83 19.46
C VAL A 195 -6.28 -13.83 20.01
N ALA A 196 -6.40 -15.10 19.59
CA ALA A 196 -5.48 -16.16 19.98
C ALA A 196 -4.04 -15.88 19.52
N ALA A 197 -3.85 -15.37 18.29
CA ALA A 197 -2.54 -14.99 17.75
C ALA A 197 -1.91 -13.81 18.51
N GLU A 198 -2.71 -12.80 18.82
CA GLU A 198 -2.27 -11.64 19.58
C GLU A 198 -1.82 -12.04 21.00
N ARG A 199 -2.62 -12.85 21.70
CA ARG A 199 -2.31 -13.35 23.03
C ARG A 199 -1.10 -14.29 23.06
N ALA A 200 -0.90 -15.09 22.01
CA ALA A 200 0.29 -15.93 21.87
C ALA A 200 1.51 -15.13 21.41
N GLY A 201 1.33 -13.87 21.00
CA GLY A 201 2.39 -12.98 20.52
C GLY A 201 3.04 -13.48 19.23
N ILE A 202 2.21 -13.94 18.26
CA ILE A 202 2.61 -14.37 16.92
C ILE A 202 1.76 -13.66 15.86
N SER A 203 2.31 -13.49 14.66
CA SER A 203 1.59 -12.83 13.58
C SER A 203 0.63 -13.79 12.86
N MET A 204 -0.52 -13.29 12.43
CA MET A 204 -1.46 -14.05 11.58
C MET A 204 -0.80 -14.54 10.30
N ALA A 205 0.10 -13.77 9.71
CA ALA A 205 0.84 -14.18 8.50
C ALA A 205 1.67 -15.46 8.71
N LEU A 206 2.22 -15.68 9.91
CA LEU A 206 2.92 -16.92 10.24
C LEU A 206 1.93 -18.08 10.36
N ILE A 207 0.80 -17.87 11.02
CA ILE A 207 -0.25 -18.87 11.19
C ILE A 207 -0.83 -19.32 9.84
N GLU A 208 -1.10 -18.37 8.95
CA GLU A 208 -1.57 -18.67 7.59
C GLU A 208 -0.53 -19.50 6.80
N ARG A 209 0.76 -19.16 6.89
CA ARG A 209 1.83 -19.93 6.24
C ARG A 209 1.92 -21.35 6.78
N LEU A 210 1.79 -21.53 8.10
CA LEU A 210 1.78 -22.85 8.71
C LEU A 210 0.53 -23.64 8.28
N SER A 211 -0.63 -22.99 8.22
CA SER A 211 -1.86 -23.62 7.74
C SER A 211 -1.73 -24.11 6.29
N VAL A 212 -1.19 -23.27 5.39
CA VAL A 212 -0.92 -23.65 3.99
C VAL A 212 0.09 -24.80 3.91
N LEU A 213 1.15 -24.74 4.72
CA LEU A 213 2.13 -25.84 4.79
C LEU A 213 1.47 -27.15 5.25
N GLY A 214 0.55 -27.05 6.20
CA GLY A 214 -0.21 -28.21 6.72
C GLY A 214 -1.17 -28.84 5.71
N THR A 215 -1.62 -28.10 4.68
CA THR A 215 -2.47 -28.69 3.61
C THR A 215 -1.69 -29.55 2.62
N GLY A 216 -0.35 -29.58 2.69
CA GLY A 216 0.50 -30.25 1.70
C GLY A 216 0.54 -29.56 0.31
N GLN A 217 -0.18 -28.44 0.14
CA GLN A 217 -0.20 -27.68 -1.12
C GLN A 217 0.90 -26.60 -1.19
N GLY A 218 1.73 -26.51 -0.16
CA GLY A 218 2.88 -25.61 -0.13
C GLY A 218 3.99 -26.12 -1.05
N GLU A 219 3.84 -25.96 -2.36
CA GLU A 219 5.00 -26.05 -3.24
C GLU A 219 6.07 -25.08 -2.77
N LEU A 220 7.27 -25.62 -2.58
CA LEU A 220 8.48 -24.95 -2.08
C LEU A 220 8.98 -23.86 -3.04
N GLY A 221 8.13 -22.91 -3.40
CA GLY A 221 8.48 -21.75 -4.19
C GLY A 221 9.04 -20.64 -3.31
N GLY A 222 10.34 -20.62 -3.05
CA GLY A 222 10.94 -19.40 -2.58
C GLY A 222 12.03 -19.43 -1.51
N TRP A 223 12.45 -20.57 -0.97
CA TRP A 223 13.58 -20.64 -0.04
C TRP A 223 14.86 -21.11 -0.72
N ARG A 224 15.32 -20.44 -1.79
CA ARG A 224 16.72 -20.56 -2.21
C ARG A 224 17.58 -19.80 -1.21
N ARG A 225 18.39 -20.56 -0.49
CA ARG A 225 19.51 -20.06 0.33
C ARG A 225 20.32 -19.03 -0.48
N ARG A 226 20.31 -17.79 -0.05
CA ARG A 226 21.42 -16.88 -0.31
C ARG A 226 22.46 -17.15 0.78
N GLY A 227 23.50 -17.86 0.44
CA GLY A 227 24.66 -17.98 1.31
C GLY A 227 25.37 -19.30 1.19
N ALA A 228 26.31 -19.39 0.27
CA ALA A 228 27.63 -19.96 0.46
C ALA A 228 28.38 -19.89 -0.87
N GLY A 229 29.06 -18.78 -1.08
CA GLY A 229 30.14 -18.72 -2.03
C GLY A 229 31.41 -19.29 -1.39
N ARG A 230 32.29 -19.81 -2.27
CA ARG A 230 33.70 -20.15 -2.10
C ARG A 230 33.99 -21.56 -1.64
N ALA A 231 34.55 -22.32 -2.57
CA ALA A 231 35.95 -22.69 -2.57
C ALA A 231 36.26 -23.62 -3.75
N ARG A 232 37.16 -23.12 -4.62
CA ARG A 232 38.47 -23.75 -4.97
C ARG A 232 38.51 -25.23 -5.36
N GLY A 233 39.12 -25.44 -6.54
CA GLY A 233 40.03 -26.54 -6.72
C GLY A 233 40.07 -27.06 -8.14
N GLN A 234 40.96 -26.55 -8.92
CA GLN A 234 42.03 -27.16 -9.75
C GLN A 234 41.95 -28.65 -10.01
N GLY A 235 42.32 -28.96 -11.26
CA GLY A 235 42.92 -30.24 -11.65
C GLY A 235 42.11 -30.90 -12.74
N GLY A 236 42.47 -30.73 -14.00
CA GLY A 236 43.50 -31.54 -14.66
C GLY A 236 42.83 -32.76 -15.23
N GLU A 237 42.74 -32.89 -16.46
CA GLU A 237 43.59 -33.64 -17.36
C GLU A 237 42.82 -34.10 -18.61
N ARG A 238 43.46 -33.80 -19.73
CA ARG A 238 43.28 -34.35 -21.06
C ARG A 238 42.98 -35.86 -21.05
N ILE A 239 42.22 -36.34 -22.01
CA ILE A 239 42.67 -37.36 -22.98
C ILE A 239 41.77 -37.34 -24.23
N MET A 240 42.43 -37.25 -25.35
CA MET A 240 41.95 -37.48 -26.74
C MET A 240 41.42 -38.89 -26.94
N HIS A 241 40.55 -39.05 -27.94
CA HIS A 241 40.60 -39.95 -29.12
C HIS A 241 39.22 -39.90 -29.77
N SER A 242 39.03 -39.41 -31.00
CA SER A 242 39.41 -39.92 -32.32
C SER A 242 38.51 -41.05 -32.84
N GLN A 243 37.95 -40.74 -34.05
CA GLN A 243 37.45 -41.64 -35.10
C GLN A 243 36.04 -42.22 -34.84
N THR A 244 35.11 -42.07 -35.74
CA THR A 244 35.10 -42.15 -37.23
C THR A 244 34.03 -41.24 -37.76
#